data_0669e01b4ec67596217a6b03dbbdd878
#
_entry.id   0669e01b4ec67596217a6b03dbbdd878
#
_cell.length_a   1.000
_cell.length_b   1.000
_cell.length_c   1.000
_cell.angle_alpha   90.00
_cell.angle_beta   90.00
_cell.angle_gamma   90.00
#
_symmetry.space_group_name_H-M   'P 1'
#
loop_
_entity.id
_entity.type
_entity.pdbx_description
1 polymer ?
#
loop_
_entity_poly.entity_id
_entity_poly.type
_entity_poly.pdbx_seq_one_letter_code
_entity_poly.pdbx_strand_id
1 'polypeptide(L)'
;MQKIVKNYTDLRIAVLGSHSALEIMDGAKDEGLETTVFCQKGREKPYQRFGRIADEIKIVKKFNDMASAQNQKMLRDTNTIIVPHRSLTAYLGYKTIENSLKVPIFGNRALFQAEERHHKKNQYYLLEKAGIKYPKVLKTPKNINKPCIVKVQEKKRPLERAFFTVSSYSDYKKKSEEKIKQGVISKKDLEKASIEELAIGTYLNFNYFYTPISENVDFIGIERRLQTNVHDFNALPAKQQLELDVDLQNIEVGHTPASIRESLLEKVISMGDKFVAAVKKVYAPGIIGPFSLQSVITKDLEMIVYDVSLRVPGNPIVATTSPYTKYQYGTTFGIGRRIAMEINKAKDEDRLDEIVT
;
A
#
# COMPACT_ATOMS: atom_id res chain seq x y z
N MET A 1 1.15 3.85 23.96
CA MET A 1 0.01 4.26 23.13
C MET A 1 -1.30 3.70 23.70
N GLN A 2 -1.40 2.42 23.92
CA GLN A 2 -2.60 1.75 24.46
C GLN A 2 -3.23 2.46 25.68
N LYS A 3 -2.42 2.91 26.65
CA LYS A 3 -2.95 3.65 27.83
C LYS A 3 -3.55 5.03 27.49
N ILE A 4 -3.12 5.66 26.39
CA ILE A 4 -3.59 7.00 26.01
C ILE A 4 -5.01 6.91 25.45
N VAL A 5 -5.31 5.91 24.61
CA VAL A 5 -6.61 5.80 23.93
C VAL A 5 -7.75 5.41 24.88
N LYS A 6 -7.46 4.86 26.05
CA LYS A 6 -8.49 4.54 27.07
C LYS A 6 -9.26 5.76 27.56
N ASN A 7 -8.69 6.96 27.40
CA ASN A 7 -9.35 8.21 27.82
C ASN A 7 -9.95 8.98 26.63
N TYR A 8 -9.90 8.42 25.41
CA TYR A 8 -10.41 9.09 24.22
C TYR A 8 -11.94 8.97 24.14
N THR A 9 -12.62 10.11 24.02
CA THR A 9 -14.09 10.18 23.94
C THR A 9 -14.56 10.57 22.54
N ASP A 10 -14.23 11.77 22.11
CA ASP A 10 -14.61 12.32 20.79
C ASP A 10 -13.44 12.06 19.83
N LEU A 11 -13.55 10.95 19.09
CA LEU A 11 -12.48 10.50 18.24
C LEU A 11 -12.34 11.32 16.97
N ARG A 12 -11.10 11.61 16.61
CA ARG A 12 -10.73 12.25 15.36
C ARG A 12 -9.74 11.40 14.58
N ILE A 13 -9.81 11.44 13.27
CA ILE A 13 -8.84 10.81 12.37
C ILE A 13 -7.90 11.87 11.80
N ALA A 14 -6.58 11.61 11.83
CA ALA A 14 -5.61 12.43 11.12
C ALA A 14 -4.91 11.67 10.01
N VAL A 15 -4.66 12.36 8.89
CA VAL A 15 -3.92 11.83 7.73
C VAL A 15 -2.92 12.85 7.20
N LEU A 16 -1.88 12.38 6.48
CA LEU A 16 -1.10 13.24 5.60
C LEU A 16 -1.85 13.52 4.30
N GLY A 17 -1.83 14.75 3.83
CA GLY A 17 -2.53 15.19 2.62
C GLY A 17 -1.88 14.68 1.33
N SER A 18 -2.03 13.41 1.04
CA SER A 18 -1.51 12.72 -0.15
C SER A 18 -2.08 11.31 -0.25
N HIS A 19 -1.83 10.60 -1.35
CA HIS A 19 -2.16 9.20 -1.55
C HIS A 19 -3.66 8.91 -1.30
N SER A 20 -4.02 8.21 -0.22
CA SER A 20 -5.39 7.77 0.11
C SER A 20 -6.11 8.68 1.11
N ALA A 21 -5.57 9.89 1.36
CA ALA A 21 -6.12 10.77 2.40
C ALA A 21 -7.59 11.14 2.18
N LEU A 22 -7.99 11.42 0.93
CA LEU A 22 -9.38 11.77 0.61
C LEU A 22 -10.34 10.63 0.94
N GLU A 23 -10.00 9.42 0.55
CA GLU A 23 -10.82 8.23 0.77
C GLU A 23 -10.92 7.87 2.26
N ILE A 24 -9.81 8.01 3.01
CA ILE A 24 -9.82 7.79 4.47
C ILE A 24 -10.73 8.80 5.17
N MET A 25 -10.63 10.08 4.81
CA MET A 25 -11.45 11.12 5.42
C MET A 25 -12.92 11.01 5.02
N ASP A 26 -13.21 10.64 3.77
CA ASP A 26 -14.56 10.40 3.30
C ASP A 26 -15.25 9.31 4.13
N GLY A 27 -14.58 8.18 4.28
CA GLY A 27 -15.09 7.09 5.12
C GLY A 27 -15.22 7.46 6.60
N ALA A 28 -14.32 8.30 7.13
CA ALA A 28 -14.44 8.83 8.49
C ALA A 28 -15.69 9.68 8.68
N LYS A 29 -15.99 10.55 7.71
CA LYS A 29 -17.22 11.38 7.75
C LYS A 29 -18.49 10.56 7.63
N ASP A 30 -18.47 9.49 6.83
CA ASP A 30 -19.62 8.57 6.70
C ASP A 30 -19.95 7.87 8.03
N GLU A 31 -18.99 7.70 8.91
CA GLU A 31 -19.12 7.10 10.24
C GLU A 31 -19.12 8.14 11.39
N GLY A 32 -19.30 9.43 11.07
CA GLY A 32 -19.47 10.51 12.04
C GLY A 32 -18.20 10.96 12.76
N LEU A 33 -17.00 10.54 12.29
CA LEU A 33 -15.73 10.95 12.90
C LEU A 33 -15.26 12.30 12.32
N GLU A 34 -14.64 13.12 13.16
CA GLU A 34 -13.96 14.32 12.72
C GLU A 34 -12.60 14.03 12.07
N THR A 35 -12.18 14.91 11.16
CA THR A 35 -10.97 14.69 10.35
C THR A 35 -10.01 15.87 10.40
N THR A 36 -8.73 15.57 10.45
CA THR A 36 -7.63 16.54 10.33
C THR A 36 -6.68 16.09 9.23
N VAL A 37 -6.40 16.94 8.25
CA VAL A 37 -5.42 16.66 7.20
C VAL A 37 -4.20 17.57 7.32
N PHE A 38 -3.01 16.98 7.38
CA PHE A 38 -1.75 17.71 7.33
C PHE A 38 -1.32 17.89 5.88
N CYS A 39 -1.45 19.11 5.37
CA CYS A 39 -1.09 19.44 3.99
C CYS A 39 0.23 20.19 3.94
N GLN A 40 1.14 19.75 3.07
CA GLN A 40 2.29 20.58 2.73
C GLN A 40 1.81 21.79 1.93
N LYS A 41 2.30 22.99 2.27
CA LYS A 41 1.97 24.25 1.59
C LYS A 41 2.01 24.08 0.05
N GLY A 42 0.94 24.49 -0.62
CA GLY A 42 0.75 24.36 -2.07
C GLY A 42 0.05 23.06 -2.52
N ARG A 43 -0.27 22.14 -1.61
CA ARG A 43 -0.99 20.89 -1.89
C ARG A 43 -2.40 20.84 -1.26
N GLU A 44 -2.88 21.94 -0.71
CA GLU A 44 -4.15 22.03 0.02
C GLU A 44 -5.39 22.08 -0.87
N LYS A 45 -5.27 22.46 -2.15
CA LYS A 45 -6.41 22.66 -3.06
C LYS A 45 -7.44 21.50 -3.10
N PRO A 46 -7.06 20.22 -3.20
CA PRO A 46 -8.03 19.13 -3.20
C PRO A 46 -8.86 19.09 -1.93
N TYR A 47 -8.24 19.30 -0.76
CA TYR A 47 -8.90 19.24 0.55
C TYR A 47 -9.82 20.43 0.78
N GLN A 48 -9.44 21.62 0.31
CA GLN A 48 -10.31 22.81 0.29
C GLN A 48 -11.50 22.61 -0.65
N ARG A 49 -11.28 22.01 -1.84
CA ARG A 49 -12.34 21.75 -2.81
C ARG A 49 -13.34 20.71 -2.30
N PHE A 50 -12.87 19.69 -1.62
CA PHE A 50 -13.69 18.64 -1.01
C PHE A 50 -13.92 18.91 0.49
N GLY A 51 -14.29 20.15 0.85
CA GLY A 51 -14.41 20.61 2.23
C GLY A 51 -15.37 19.81 3.12
N ARG A 52 -16.31 19.04 2.53
CA ARG A 52 -17.18 18.14 3.30
C ARG A 52 -16.41 17.13 4.15
N ILE A 53 -15.25 16.67 3.64
CA ILE A 53 -14.49 15.58 4.26
C ILE A 53 -13.30 16.05 5.10
N ALA A 54 -13.02 17.35 5.16
CA ALA A 54 -11.88 17.92 5.88
C ALA A 54 -12.35 18.95 6.90
N ASP A 55 -12.55 18.55 8.16
CA ASP A 55 -12.96 19.48 9.23
C ASP A 55 -11.82 20.44 9.58
N GLU A 56 -10.57 19.95 9.57
CA GLU A 56 -9.40 20.80 9.78
C GLU A 56 -8.31 20.54 8.72
N ILE A 57 -7.83 21.59 8.07
CA ILE A 57 -6.70 21.57 7.15
C ILE A 57 -5.49 22.22 7.80
N LYS A 58 -4.54 21.42 8.27
CA LYS A 58 -3.31 21.88 8.90
C LYS A 58 -2.21 22.07 7.87
N ILE A 59 -1.90 23.33 7.55
CA ILE A 59 -0.83 23.63 6.57
C ILE A 59 0.53 23.59 7.27
N VAL A 60 1.43 22.75 6.76
CA VAL A 60 2.80 22.58 7.24
C VAL A 60 3.82 22.93 6.16
N LYS A 61 5.04 23.29 6.55
CA LYS A 61 6.13 23.55 5.58
C LYS A 61 6.58 22.26 4.90
N LYS A 62 6.73 21.19 5.68
CA LYS A 62 7.09 19.84 5.24
C LYS A 62 6.19 18.82 5.93
N PHE A 63 5.91 17.70 5.29
CA PHE A 63 5.10 16.64 5.90
C PHE A 63 5.69 16.10 7.22
N ASN A 64 7.03 16.12 7.38
CA ASN A 64 7.69 15.72 8.62
C ASN A 64 7.31 16.59 9.83
N ASP A 65 6.80 17.80 9.61
CA ASP A 65 6.37 18.69 10.69
C ASP A 65 5.15 18.09 11.45
N MET A 66 4.43 17.14 10.86
CA MET A 66 3.39 16.38 11.57
C MET A 66 3.94 15.70 12.83
N ALA A 67 5.19 15.25 12.80
CA ALA A 67 5.87 14.63 13.93
C ALA A 67 6.52 15.62 14.92
N SER A 68 6.34 16.94 14.76
CA SER A 68 6.82 17.91 15.72
C SER A 68 6.14 17.76 17.09
N ALA A 69 6.83 18.12 18.17
CA ALA A 69 6.28 18.01 19.53
C ALA A 69 4.95 18.75 19.69
N GLN A 70 4.82 19.93 19.07
CA GLN A 70 3.60 20.74 19.10
C GLN A 70 2.43 20.04 18.41
N ASN A 71 2.64 19.50 17.19
CA ASN A 71 1.60 18.82 16.44
C ASN A 71 1.21 17.49 17.10
N GLN A 72 2.17 16.74 17.62
CA GLN A 72 1.89 15.53 18.38
C GLN A 72 1.07 15.82 19.66
N LYS A 73 1.38 16.92 20.37
CA LYS A 73 0.60 17.34 21.53
C LYS A 73 -0.85 17.66 21.11
N MET A 74 -1.02 18.50 20.10
CA MET A 74 -2.35 18.85 19.56
C MET A 74 -3.15 17.61 19.17
N LEU A 75 -2.55 16.65 18.45
CA LEU A 75 -3.22 15.42 18.05
C LEU A 75 -3.69 14.57 19.24
N ARG A 76 -2.89 14.49 20.30
CA ARG A 76 -3.31 13.79 21.54
C ARG A 76 -4.39 14.54 22.29
N ASP A 77 -4.28 15.86 22.39
CA ASP A 77 -5.25 16.69 23.11
C ASP A 77 -6.64 16.69 22.43
N THR A 78 -6.67 16.36 21.12
CA THR A 78 -7.90 16.22 20.32
C THR A 78 -8.33 14.77 20.09
N ASN A 79 -7.88 13.83 20.92
CA ASN A 79 -8.22 12.40 20.84
C ASN A 79 -8.05 11.80 19.44
N THR A 80 -6.96 12.15 18.78
CA THR A 80 -6.76 11.82 17.37
C THR A 80 -6.01 10.51 17.18
N ILE A 81 -6.49 9.67 16.27
CA ILE A 81 -5.82 8.48 15.76
C ILE A 81 -5.31 8.77 14.35
N ILE A 82 -4.00 8.54 14.12
CA ILE A 82 -3.40 8.67 12.79
C ILE A 82 -3.71 7.41 11.98
N VAL A 83 -4.27 7.58 10.78
CA VAL A 83 -4.46 6.47 9.82
C VAL A 83 -3.30 6.47 8.82
N PRO A 84 -2.48 5.40 8.80
CA PRO A 84 -1.29 5.34 7.98
C PRO A 84 -1.60 4.92 6.54
N HIS A 85 -1.00 5.62 5.59
CA HIS A 85 -0.91 5.24 4.19
C HIS A 85 0.53 5.43 3.68
N ARG A 86 0.81 5.13 2.42
CA ARG A 86 2.19 5.14 1.88
C ARG A 86 2.94 6.45 2.15
N SER A 87 2.26 7.60 2.07
CA SER A 87 2.94 8.88 2.28
C SER A 87 3.42 9.07 3.72
N LEU A 88 2.74 8.51 4.72
CA LEU A 88 3.21 8.57 6.11
C LEU A 88 4.60 7.92 6.23
N THR A 89 4.76 6.70 5.71
CA THR A 89 6.05 5.99 5.77
C THR A 89 7.12 6.63 4.89
N ALA A 90 6.73 7.13 3.71
CA ALA A 90 7.65 7.75 2.76
C ALA A 90 8.22 9.07 3.26
N TYR A 91 7.41 9.91 3.90
CA TYR A 91 7.84 11.24 4.35
C TYR A 91 8.39 11.26 5.77
N LEU A 92 7.76 10.57 6.72
CA LEU A 92 8.25 10.53 8.10
C LEU A 92 9.40 9.52 8.29
N GLY A 93 9.38 8.44 7.53
CA GLY A 93 10.33 7.34 7.65
C GLY A 93 10.03 6.42 8.85
N TYR A 94 10.43 5.15 8.72
CA TYR A 94 10.10 4.11 9.71
C TYR A 94 10.63 4.39 11.10
N LYS A 95 11.88 4.90 11.22
CA LYS A 95 12.49 5.22 12.52
C LYS A 95 11.71 6.27 13.29
N THR A 96 11.21 7.30 12.61
CA THR A 96 10.38 8.35 13.24
C THR A 96 9.05 7.77 13.71
N ILE A 97 8.39 6.97 12.86
CA ILE A 97 7.10 6.36 13.16
C ILE A 97 7.21 5.40 14.36
N GLU A 98 8.25 4.59 14.41
CA GLU A 98 8.42 3.59 15.47
C GLU A 98 8.88 4.20 16.79
N ASN A 99 9.83 5.13 16.77
CA ASN A 99 10.51 5.58 17.98
C ASN A 99 10.06 6.96 18.48
N SER A 100 9.67 7.86 17.58
CA SER A 100 9.46 9.27 17.90
C SER A 100 8.01 9.73 17.82
N LEU A 101 7.16 9.05 17.06
CA LEU A 101 5.76 9.42 16.92
C LEU A 101 4.94 8.86 18.10
N LYS A 102 4.63 9.74 19.06
CA LYS A 102 3.91 9.44 20.31
C LYS A 102 2.42 9.80 20.21
N VAL A 103 1.82 9.46 19.05
CA VAL A 103 0.39 9.58 18.77
C VAL A 103 -0.12 8.19 18.38
N PRO A 104 -1.32 7.78 18.80
CA PRO A 104 -1.90 6.51 18.38
C PRO A 104 -1.97 6.40 16.86
N ILE A 105 -1.50 5.30 16.31
CA ILE A 105 -1.60 4.96 14.89
C ILE A 105 -2.53 3.77 14.76
N PHE A 106 -3.54 3.87 13.91
CA PHE A 106 -4.36 2.73 13.53
C PHE A 106 -3.50 1.68 12.83
N GLY A 107 -3.54 0.44 13.30
CA GLY A 107 -2.73 -0.63 12.74
C GLY A 107 -1.45 -0.94 13.53
N ASN A 108 -0.67 -1.87 13.02
CA ASN A 108 0.59 -2.31 13.61
C ASN A 108 1.79 -1.60 12.96
N ARG A 109 2.34 -0.56 13.60
CA ARG A 109 3.45 0.22 13.07
C ARG A 109 4.74 -0.58 12.84
N ALA A 110 4.95 -1.69 13.56
CA ALA A 110 6.10 -2.56 13.36
C ALA A 110 6.08 -3.31 12.02
N LEU A 111 4.92 -3.41 11.37
CA LEU A 111 4.78 -4.05 10.07
C LEU A 111 5.23 -3.18 8.90
N PHE A 112 5.28 -1.87 9.04
CA PHE A 112 5.53 -0.99 7.89
C PHE A 112 6.89 -1.24 7.23
N GLN A 113 7.91 -1.62 8.01
CA GLN A 113 9.22 -1.97 7.47
C GLN A 113 9.21 -3.25 6.64
N ALA A 114 8.26 -4.16 6.87
CA ALA A 114 8.17 -5.42 6.14
C ALA A 114 7.81 -5.24 4.66
N GLU A 115 7.28 -4.08 4.26
CA GLU A 115 7.11 -3.73 2.83
C GLU A 115 8.45 -3.59 2.10
N GLU A 116 9.53 -3.28 2.81
CA GLU A 116 10.84 -3.02 2.20
C GLU A 116 11.62 -4.32 1.97
N ARG A 117 11.99 -4.58 0.72
CA ARG A 117 12.65 -5.83 0.29
C ARG A 117 13.99 -6.10 0.96
N HIS A 118 14.69 -5.06 1.45
CA HIS A 118 15.96 -5.21 2.17
C HIS A 118 15.80 -5.62 3.64
N HIS A 119 14.59 -5.56 4.18
CA HIS A 119 14.33 -5.98 5.55
C HIS A 119 14.39 -7.51 5.67
N LYS A 120 15.01 -8.04 6.75
CA LYS A 120 15.19 -9.50 6.92
C LYS A 120 13.87 -10.28 6.93
N LYS A 121 12.84 -9.73 7.60
CA LYS A 121 11.49 -10.30 7.67
C LYS A 121 10.56 -9.51 6.75
N ASN A 122 10.93 -9.39 5.47
CA ASN A 122 10.21 -8.61 4.48
C ASN A 122 8.94 -9.31 3.97
N GLN A 123 8.23 -8.65 3.07
CA GLN A 123 7.01 -9.16 2.46
C GLN A 123 7.17 -10.55 1.82
N TYR A 124 8.31 -10.86 1.17
CA TYR A 124 8.53 -12.18 0.59
C TYR A 124 8.77 -13.26 1.65
N TYR A 125 9.46 -12.92 2.73
CA TYR A 125 9.56 -13.80 3.89
C TYR A 125 8.17 -14.13 4.47
N LEU A 126 7.29 -13.13 4.56
CA LEU A 126 5.91 -13.33 5.05
C LEU A 126 5.08 -14.18 4.10
N LEU A 127 5.18 -13.95 2.78
CA LEU A 127 4.52 -14.77 1.76
C LEU A 127 4.99 -16.22 1.80
N GLU A 128 6.30 -16.45 1.96
CA GLU A 128 6.85 -17.80 2.13
C GLU A 128 6.29 -18.51 3.36
N LYS A 129 6.24 -17.81 4.51
CA LYS A 129 5.64 -18.35 5.74
C LYS A 129 4.14 -18.62 5.61
N ALA A 130 3.45 -17.89 4.76
CA ALA A 130 2.04 -18.10 4.44
C ALA A 130 1.80 -19.22 3.40
N GLY A 131 2.85 -19.75 2.77
CA GLY A 131 2.72 -20.70 1.67
C GLY A 131 2.12 -20.07 0.41
N ILE A 132 2.27 -18.76 0.22
CA ILE A 132 1.77 -18.01 -0.94
C ILE A 132 2.89 -17.89 -1.96
N LYS A 133 2.57 -18.19 -3.24
CA LYS A 133 3.55 -18.07 -4.33
C LYS A 133 3.93 -16.61 -4.56
N TYR A 134 5.23 -16.37 -4.74
CA TYR A 134 5.81 -15.08 -5.09
C TYR A 134 6.91 -15.25 -6.15
N PRO A 135 7.31 -14.18 -6.89
CA PRO A 135 8.36 -14.27 -7.90
C PRO A 135 9.67 -14.77 -7.30
N LYS A 136 10.30 -15.73 -7.93
CA LYS A 136 11.61 -16.22 -7.49
C LYS A 136 12.67 -15.14 -7.61
N VAL A 137 13.36 -14.87 -6.51
CA VAL A 137 14.46 -13.91 -6.45
C VAL A 137 15.77 -14.62 -6.84
N LEU A 138 16.47 -14.07 -7.80
CA LEU A 138 17.76 -14.60 -8.24
C LEU A 138 18.90 -14.06 -7.36
N LYS A 139 19.80 -14.93 -6.95
CA LYS A 139 20.95 -14.57 -6.10
C LYS A 139 21.99 -13.73 -6.84
N THR A 140 22.09 -13.89 -8.15
CA THR A 140 23.10 -13.21 -8.99
C THR A 140 22.55 -13.00 -10.40
N PRO A 141 22.92 -11.92 -11.09
CA PRO A 141 22.54 -11.70 -12.49
C PRO A 141 23.00 -12.81 -13.45
N LYS A 142 24.05 -13.54 -13.11
CA LYS A 142 24.54 -14.67 -13.92
C LYS A 142 23.51 -15.81 -14.05
N ASN A 143 22.56 -15.86 -13.12
CA ASN A 143 21.52 -16.90 -13.10
C ASN A 143 20.30 -16.54 -13.99
N ILE A 144 20.34 -15.43 -14.72
CA ILE A 144 19.26 -15.03 -15.62
C ILE A 144 19.27 -15.96 -16.84
N ASN A 145 18.24 -16.80 -16.94
CA ASN A 145 18.03 -17.75 -18.07
C ASN A 145 16.57 -17.69 -18.61
N LYS A 146 15.78 -16.75 -18.12
CA LYS A 146 14.40 -16.48 -18.51
C LYS A 146 14.05 -15.01 -18.23
N PRO A 147 12.92 -14.50 -18.73
CA PRO A 147 12.52 -13.11 -18.46
C PRO A 147 12.51 -12.79 -16.96
N CYS A 148 13.21 -11.73 -16.59
CA CYS A 148 13.32 -11.21 -15.23
C CYS A 148 13.07 -9.71 -15.22
N ILE A 149 12.68 -9.19 -14.05
CA ILE A 149 12.61 -7.77 -13.76
C ILE A 149 13.69 -7.39 -12.76
N VAL A 150 14.47 -6.37 -13.06
CA VAL A 150 15.45 -5.77 -12.17
C VAL A 150 14.78 -4.61 -11.45
N LYS A 151 14.62 -4.72 -10.14
CA LYS A 151 13.96 -3.72 -9.30
C LYS A 151 15.01 -2.94 -8.53
N VAL A 152 15.34 -1.76 -9.01
CA VAL A 152 16.28 -0.84 -8.35
C VAL A 152 15.52 0.00 -7.34
N GLN A 153 15.99 0.02 -6.09
CA GLN A 153 15.36 0.81 -5.04
C GLN A 153 15.84 2.26 -5.10
N GLU A 154 14.94 3.20 -5.33
CA GLU A 154 15.25 4.61 -5.34
C GLU A 154 14.71 5.35 -4.13
N LYS A 155 15.62 5.96 -3.35
CA LYS A 155 15.26 6.84 -2.23
C LYS A 155 15.16 8.33 -2.59
N LYS A 156 15.56 8.76 -3.80
CA LYS A 156 15.86 10.18 -4.06
C LYS A 156 15.27 10.80 -5.34
N ARG A 157 14.41 10.11 -6.09
CA ARG A 157 13.90 10.68 -7.35
C ARG A 157 12.40 10.95 -7.34
N PRO A 158 11.95 12.00 -8.08
CA PRO A 158 10.53 12.31 -8.23
C PRO A 158 9.75 11.28 -9.06
N LEU A 159 10.44 10.41 -9.81
CA LEU A 159 9.85 9.31 -10.58
C LEU A 159 10.02 7.99 -9.84
N GLU A 160 8.91 7.31 -9.60
CA GLU A 160 8.90 6.02 -8.93
C GLU A 160 9.60 4.95 -9.78
N ARG A 161 10.62 4.30 -9.20
CA ARG A 161 11.14 2.97 -9.53
C ARG A 161 11.79 2.83 -10.92
N ALA A 162 13.12 2.87 -10.98
CA ALA A 162 13.89 2.45 -12.14
C ALA A 162 13.86 0.92 -12.30
N PHE A 163 12.74 0.38 -12.80
CA PHE A 163 12.62 -1.03 -13.12
C PHE A 163 12.92 -1.25 -14.59
N PHE A 164 13.59 -2.36 -14.91
CA PHE A 164 13.79 -2.77 -16.30
C PHE A 164 13.78 -4.29 -16.43
N THR A 165 13.35 -4.77 -17.58
CA THR A 165 13.27 -6.20 -17.89
C THR A 165 14.52 -6.69 -18.60
N VAL A 166 14.88 -7.94 -18.34
CA VAL A 166 16.04 -8.60 -18.92
C VAL A 166 15.74 -10.07 -19.19
N SER A 167 16.34 -10.66 -20.21
CA SER A 167 16.12 -12.05 -20.59
C SER A 167 17.38 -12.94 -20.47
N SER A 168 18.55 -12.31 -20.33
CA SER A 168 19.84 -12.98 -20.20
C SER A 168 20.85 -12.13 -19.41
N TYR A 169 21.97 -12.73 -19.02
CA TYR A 169 23.05 -11.98 -18.38
C TYR A 169 23.69 -10.93 -19.31
N SER A 170 23.79 -11.20 -20.61
CA SER A 170 24.29 -10.22 -21.59
C SER A 170 23.34 -9.02 -21.70
N ASP A 171 22.03 -9.27 -21.77
CA ASP A 171 21.00 -8.23 -21.81
C ASP A 171 21.02 -7.40 -20.51
N TYR A 172 21.19 -8.06 -19.35
CA TYR A 172 21.35 -7.37 -18.07
C TYR A 172 22.53 -6.39 -18.08
N LYS A 173 23.71 -6.81 -18.57
CA LYS A 173 24.89 -5.94 -18.63
C LYS A 173 24.64 -4.73 -19.52
N LYS A 174 24.17 -4.98 -20.75
CA LYS A 174 23.87 -3.93 -21.73
C LYS A 174 22.92 -2.89 -21.17
N LYS A 175 21.72 -3.30 -20.70
CA LYS A 175 20.68 -2.39 -20.19
C LYS A 175 21.12 -1.69 -18.89
N SER A 176 21.88 -2.34 -18.03
CA SER A 176 22.42 -1.71 -16.82
C SER A 176 23.40 -0.58 -17.16
N GLU A 177 24.31 -0.81 -18.11
CA GLU A 177 25.27 0.19 -18.58
C GLU A 177 24.58 1.37 -19.25
N GLU A 178 23.59 1.11 -20.09
CA GLU A 178 22.75 2.14 -20.74
C GLU A 178 22.05 3.02 -19.69
N LYS A 179 21.36 2.43 -18.71
CA LYS A 179 20.65 3.18 -17.66
C LYS A 179 21.60 3.93 -16.71
N ILE A 180 22.79 3.42 -16.46
CA ILE A 180 23.81 4.16 -15.71
C ILE A 180 24.30 5.36 -16.54
N LYS A 181 24.57 5.16 -17.84
CA LYS A 181 25.01 6.24 -18.75
C LYS A 181 23.95 7.34 -18.89
N GLN A 182 22.67 6.97 -18.93
CA GLN A 182 21.54 7.90 -18.92
C GLN A 182 21.32 8.59 -17.55
N GLY A 183 22.08 8.21 -16.52
CA GLY A 183 21.91 8.73 -15.17
C GLY A 183 20.62 8.29 -14.47
N VAL A 184 19.92 7.27 -15.01
CA VAL A 184 18.67 6.74 -14.45
C VAL A 184 18.94 5.97 -13.15
N ILE A 185 20.05 5.21 -13.10
CA ILE A 185 20.49 4.44 -11.91
C ILE A 185 21.97 4.66 -11.67
N SER A 186 22.44 4.46 -10.43
CA SER A 186 23.87 4.40 -10.10
C SER A 186 24.36 2.95 -9.98
N LYS A 187 25.68 2.73 -10.08
CA LYS A 187 26.29 1.41 -9.81
C LYS A 187 25.93 0.91 -8.40
N LYS A 188 25.93 1.80 -7.41
CA LYS A 188 25.61 1.48 -6.02
C LYS A 188 24.15 1.07 -5.83
N ASP A 189 23.24 1.66 -6.60
CA ASP A 189 21.82 1.29 -6.55
C ASP A 189 21.61 -0.09 -7.20
N LEU A 190 22.33 -0.37 -8.29
CA LEU A 190 22.29 -1.64 -8.99
C LEU A 190 22.79 -2.81 -8.12
N GLU A 191 23.83 -2.59 -7.29
CA GLU A 191 24.31 -3.59 -6.32
C GLU A 191 23.25 -4.01 -5.29
N LYS A 192 22.30 -3.14 -5.02
CA LYS A 192 21.19 -3.36 -4.09
C LYS A 192 19.90 -3.79 -4.78
N ALA A 193 19.91 -3.89 -6.10
CA ALA A 193 18.73 -4.25 -6.87
C ALA A 193 18.30 -5.69 -6.60
N SER A 194 16.99 -5.92 -6.52
CA SER A 194 16.42 -7.26 -6.55
C SER A 194 16.21 -7.68 -8.00
N ILE A 195 16.63 -8.89 -8.34
CA ILE A 195 16.36 -9.50 -9.64
C ILE A 195 15.32 -10.60 -9.42
N GLU A 196 14.17 -10.44 -10.02
CA GLU A 196 13.02 -11.32 -9.82
C GLU A 196 12.56 -11.91 -11.16
N GLU A 197 12.10 -13.15 -11.15
CA GLU A 197 11.45 -13.72 -12.33
C GLU A 197 10.23 -12.86 -12.71
N LEU A 198 10.08 -12.55 -14.00
CA LEU A 198 8.94 -11.79 -14.50
C LEU A 198 7.71 -12.69 -14.60
N ALA A 199 6.77 -12.49 -13.69
CA ALA A 199 5.47 -13.14 -13.79
C ALA A 199 4.63 -12.47 -14.89
N ILE A 200 4.15 -13.26 -15.85
CA ILE A 200 3.33 -12.78 -16.98
C ILE A 200 1.90 -13.26 -16.78
N GLY A 201 0.93 -12.34 -16.86
CA GLY A 201 -0.47 -12.64 -16.68
C GLY A 201 -1.31 -11.38 -16.45
N THR A 202 -2.48 -11.56 -15.85
CA THR A 202 -3.38 -10.46 -15.50
C THR A 202 -3.04 -9.92 -14.12
N TYR A 203 -2.74 -8.62 -14.04
CA TYR A 203 -2.45 -7.94 -12.79
C TYR A 203 -3.75 -7.54 -12.09
N LEU A 204 -3.94 -8.05 -10.88
CA LEU A 204 -5.05 -7.71 -9.99
C LEU A 204 -4.53 -7.52 -8.56
N ASN A 205 -5.00 -6.48 -7.89
CA ASN A 205 -4.69 -6.22 -6.50
C ASN A 205 -5.87 -6.64 -5.64
N PHE A 206 -5.65 -7.56 -4.72
CA PHE A 206 -6.64 -8.05 -3.78
C PHE A 206 -6.53 -7.28 -2.48
N ASN A 207 -7.62 -6.65 -2.06
CA ASN A 207 -7.68 -5.78 -0.91
C ASN A 207 -8.49 -6.42 0.21
N TYR A 208 -7.90 -6.48 1.39
CA TYR A 208 -8.44 -7.12 2.57
C TYR A 208 -8.42 -6.17 3.76
N PHE A 209 -9.18 -6.55 4.78
CA PHE A 209 -9.15 -5.90 6.08
C PHE A 209 -9.21 -6.96 7.18
N TYR A 210 -8.23 -6.99 8.07
CA TYR A 210 -8.29 -7.85 9.24
C TYR A 210 -8.75 -7.06 10.47
N THR A 211 -9.77 -7.56 11.14
CA THR A 211 -10.29 -7.02 12.39
C THR A 211 -9.87 -7.91 13.57
N PRO A 212 -9.02 -7.41 14.48
CA PRO A 212 -8.73 -8.14 15.72
C PRO A 212 -9.95 -8.21 16.64
N ILE A 213 -10.90 -7.27 16.52
CA ILE A 213 -12.11 -7.21 17.35
C ILE A 213 -13.01 -8.42 17.11
N SER A 214 -13.17 -8.83 15.86
CA SER A 214 -14.02 -9.98 15.46
C SER A 214 -13.20 -11.18 14.97
N GLU A 215 -11.86 -11.09 14.97
CA GLU A 215 -10.91 -12.10 14.47
C GLU A 215 -11.23 -12.58 13.04
N ASN A 216 -11.66 -11.65 12.17
CA ASN A 216 -12.13 -11.95 10.82
C ASN A 216 -11.30 -11.23 9.74
N VAL A 217 -11.23 -11.81 8.55
CA VAL A 217 -10.64 -11.19 7.36
C VAL A 217 -11.76 -10.84 6.37
N ASP A 218 -12.00 -9.55 6.18
CA ASP A 218 -12.94 -9.08 5.17
C ASP A 218 -12.23 -8.96 3.82
N PHE A 219 -12.89 -9.39 2.76
CA PHE A 219 -12.45 -9.15 1.39
C PHE A 219 -13.10 -7.88 0.85
N ILE A 220 -12.34 -6.79 0.80
CA ILE A 220 -12.87 -5.46 0.48
C ILE A 220 -13.10 -5.27 -1.00
N GLY A 221 -12.21 -5.76 -1.86
CA GLY A 221 -12.39 -5.60 -3.30
C GLY A 221 -11.15 -5.84 -4.13
N ILE A 222 -11.31 -5.64 -5.43
CA ILE A 222 -10.27 -5.85 -6.43
C ILE A 222 -10.15 -4.58 -7.27
N GLU A 223 -8.92 -4.19 -7.56
CA GLU A 223 -8.63 -3.12 -8.48
C GLU A 223 -7.42 -3.46 -9.37
N ARG A 224 -7.26 -2.70 -10.44
CA ARG A 224 -6.15 -2.77 -11.36
C ARG A 224 -5.53 -1.39 -11.52
N ARG A 225 -4.20 -1.31 -11.50
CA ARG A 225 -3.48 -0.06 -11.72
C ARG A 225 -3.47 0.37 -13.18
N LEU A 226 -3.65 1.66 -13.40
CA LEU A 226 -3.34 2.33 -14.66
C LEU A 226 -1.93 2.88 -14.58
N GLN A 227 -1.11 2.54 -15.57
CA GLN A 227 0.29 2.95 -15.64
C GLN A 227 0.57 3.77 -16.89
N THR A 228 1.46 4.77 -16.78
CA THR A 228 1.80 5.65 -17.90
C THR A 228 2.31 4.84 -19.09
N ASN A 229 1.91 5.29 -20.28
CA ASN A 229 2.25 4.80 -21.62
C ASN A 229 2.18 3.28 -21.87
N VAL A 230 2.05 2.46 -20.83
CA VAL A 230 1.92 1.00 -21.00
C VAL A 230 0.57 0.62 -21.60
N HIS A 231 -0.51 1.24 -21.14
CA HIS A 231 -1.85 0.93 -21.66
C HIS A 231 -2.03 1.35 -23.11
N ASP A 232 -1.63 2.58 -23.44
CA ASP A 232 -1.73 3.12 -24.81
C ASP A 232 -0.81 2.34 -25.75
N PHE A 233 0.43 2.06 -25.34
CA PHE A 233 1.35 1.26 -26.13
C PHE A 233 0.79 -0.15 -26.41
N ASN A 234 0.22 -0.82 -25.42
CA ASN A 234 -0.37 -2.15 -25.60
C ASN A 234 -1.62 -2.15 -26.48
N ALA A 235 -2.29 -1.01 -26.64
CA ALA A 235 -3.45 -0.86 -27.52
C ALA A 235 -3.06 -0.64 -29.00
N LEU A 236 -1.79 -0.34 -29.28
CA LEU A 236 -1.32 -0.15 -30.65
C LEU A 236 -1.25 -1.49 -31.41
N PRO A 237 -1.46 -1.51 -32.74
CA PRO A 237 -1.16 -2.66 -33.57
C PRO A 237 0.32 -3.09 -33.43
N ALA A 238 0.58 -4.41 -33.47
CA ALA A 238 1.92 -4.97 -33.24
C ALA A 238 3.02 -4.34 -34.10
N LYS A 239 2.70 -4.02 -35.39
CA LYS A 239 3.63 -3.31 -36.29
C LYS A 239 4.06 -1.96 -35.71
N GLN A 240 3.11 -1.16 -35.23
CA GLN A 240 3.40 0.16 -34.65
C GLN A 240 4.19 0.02 -33.32
N GLN A 241 3.90 -1.01 -32.49
CA GLN A 241 4.67 -1.27 -31.28
C GLN A 241 6.15 -1.55 -31.59
N LEU A 242 6.45 -2.24 -32.68
CA LEU A 242 7.81 -2.56 -33.14
C LEU A 242 8.54 -1.38 -33.76
N GLU A 243 7.81 -0.41 -34.33
CA GLU A 243 8.36 0.79 -34.96
C GLU A 243 8.69 1.89 -33.92
N LEU A 244 8.10 1.84 -32.72
CA LEU A 244 8.27 2.87 -31.71
C LEU A 244 9.41 2.52 -30.75
N ASP A 245 10.41 3.39 -30.67
CA ASP A 245 11.43 3.37 -29.62
C ASP A 245 10.92 4.14 -28.38
N VAL A 246 10.08 3.48 -27.58
CA VAL A 246 9.46 4.05 -26.39
C VAL A 246 9.99 3.42 -25.12
N ASP A 247 10.50 4.23 -24.21
CA ASP A 247 10.85 3.75 -22.86
C ASP A 247 9.57 3.61 -22.01
N LEU A 248 9.10 2.37 -21.88
CA LEU A 248 7.90 2.06 -21.11
C LEU A 248 8.15 2.21 -19.62
N GLN A 249 7.38 3.07 -18.98
CA GLN A 249 7.49 3.35 -17.55
C GLN A 249 6.25 2.88 -16.79
N ASN A 250 6.46 2.17 -15.67
CA ASN A 250 5.38 1.69 -14.81
C ASN A 250 5.08 2.71 -13.70
N ILE A 251 4.74 3.94 -14.09
CA ILE A 251 4.32 4.99 -13.16
C ILE A 251 2.81 4.90 -12.98
N GLU A 252 2.37 4.71 -11.76
CA GLU A 252 0.96 4.67 -11.39
C GLU A 252 0.31 6.06 -11.57
N VAL A 253 -0.77 6.12 -12.34
CA VAL A 253 -1.55 7.34 -12.57
C VAL A 253 -3.00 7.22 -12.10
N GLY A 254 -3.44 6.03 -11.74
CA GLY A 254 -4.80 5.78 -11.27
C GLY A 254 -5.13 4.30 -11.18
N HIS A 255 -6.40 4.01 -10.93
CA HIS A 255 -6.93 2.67 -10.76
C HIS A 255 -8.22 2.47 -11.53
N THR A 256 -8.47 1.23 -11.97
CA THR A 256 -9.77 0.79 -12.48
C THR A 256 -10.33 -0.29 -11.55
N PRO A 257 -11.67 -0.37 -11.41
CA PRO A 257 -12.29 -1.47 -10.69
C PRO A 257 -12.09 -2.78 -11.45
N ALA A 258 -12.05 -3.88 -10.70
CA ALA A 258 -11.99 -5.21 -11.27
C ALA A 258 -12.83 -6.19 -10.44
N SER A 259 -13.24 -7.26 -11.09
CA SER A 259 -13.80 -8.42 -10.43
C SER A 259 -13.03 -9.68 -10.87
N ILE A 260 -13.24 -10.77 -10.18
CA ILE A 260 -12.66 -12.07 -10.51
C ILE A 260 -13.80 -13.10 -10.67
N ARG A 261 -13.57 -14.12 -11.48
CA ARG A 261 -14.52 -15.23 -11.59
C ARG A 261 -14.68 -15.95 -10.25
N GLU A 262 -15.90 -16.32 -9.90
CA GLU A 262 -16.22 -16.93 -8.60
C GLU A 262 -15.38 -18.18 -8.28
N SER A 263 -15.06 -18.99 -9.28
CA SER A 263 -14.23 -20.18 -9.13
C SER A 263 -12.80 -19.91 -8.62
N LEU A 264 -12.38 -18.66 -8.56
CA LEU A 264 -11.10 -18.23 -7.99
C LEU A 264 -11.22 -17.52 -6.64
N LEU A 265 -12.45 -17.15 -6.23
CA LEU A 265 -12.67 -16.41 -4.96
C LEU A 265 -12.22 -17.20 -3.75
N GLU A 266 -12.45 -18.52 -3.71
CA GLU A 266 -11.98 -19.37 -2.60
C GLU A 266 -10.47 -19.26 -2.39
N LYS A 267 -9.69 -19.26 -3.50
CA LYS A 267 -8.24 -19.08 -3.43
C LYS A 267 -7.84 -17.70 -2.93
N VAL A 268 -8.56 -16.66 -3.38
CA VAL A 268 -8.30 -15.28 -2.97
C VAL A 268 -8.58 -15.10 -1.47
N ILE A 269 -9.73 -15.56 -0.98
CA ILE A 269 -10.10 -15.51 0.44
C ILE A 269 -9.07 -16.27 1.27
N SER A 270 -8.78 -17.52 0.90
CA SER A 270 -7.79 -18.35 1.59
C SER A 270 -6.37 -17.72 1.62
N MET A 271 -5.98 -16.94 0.60
CA MET A 271 -4.71 -16.21 0.63
C MET A 271 -4.70 -15.15 1.73
N GLY A 272 -5.79 -14.40 1.90
CA GLY A 272 -5.93 -13.42 2.97
C GLY A 272 -5.77 -14.06 4.35
N ASP A 273 -6.52 -15.13 4.61
CA ASP A 273 -6.48 -15.86 5.88
C ASP A 273 -5.09 -16.41 6.21
N LYS A 274 -4.46 -17.07 5.24
CA LYS A 274 -3.10 -17.62 5.38
C LYS A 274 -2.07 -16.52 5.65
N PHE A 275 -2.22 -15.39 4.99
CA PHE A 275 -1.29 -14.28 5.17
C PHE A 275 -1.41 -13.66 6.56
N VAL A 276 -2.63 -13.41 7.04
CA VAL A 276 -2.89 -12.91 8.41
C VAL A 276 -2.33 -13.87 9.45
N ALA A 277 -2.60 -15.17 9.33
CA ALA A 277 -2.11 -16.19 10.25
C ALA A 277 -0.57 -16.25 10.28
N ALA A 278 0.09 -16.11 9.14
CA ALA A 278 1.55 -16.09 9.06
C ALA A 278 2.15 -14.82 9.68
N VAL A 279 1.56 -13.66 9.41
CA VAL A 279 2.04 -12.38 9.96
C VAL A 279 1.89 -12.35 11.47
N LYS A 280 0.78 -12.85 12.03
CA LYS A 280 0.57 -12.93 13.50
C LYS A 280 1.69 -13.70 14.21
N LYS A 281 2.25 -14.75 13.57
CA LYS A 281 3.37 -15.53 14.12
C LYS A 281 4.73 -14.83 14.07
N VAL A 282 4.90 -13.87 13.18
CA VAL A 282 6.20 -13.21 12.91
C VAL A 282 6.29 -11.83 13.55
N TYR A 283 5.18 -11.11 13.56
CA TYR A 283 5.04 -9.73 14.05
C TYR A 283 3.82 -9.60 14.95
N ALA A 284 4.00 -9.73 16.27
CA ALA A 284 2.92 -9.48 17.20
C ALA A 284 2.48 -7.98 17.18
N PRO A 285 1.20 -7.69 17.30
CA PRO A 285 0.04 -8.57 17.44
C PRO A 285 -0.47 -9.15 16.10
N GLY A 286 0.18 -8.92 14.98
CA GLY A 286 -0.22 -9.30 13.64
C GLY A 286 -0.64 -8.10 12.80
N ILE A 287 -1.39 -8.37 11.74
CA ILE A 287 -2.05 -7.33 10.94
C ILE A 287 -3.20 -6.75 11.76
N ILE A 288 -3.39 -5.45 11.66
CA ILE A 288 -4.55 -4.72 12.15
C ILE A 288 -5.01 -3.82 11.01
N GLY A 289 -6.24 -3.99 10.56
CA GLY A 289 -6.81 -3.19 9.49
C GLY A 289 -6.42 -3.64 8.09
N PRO A 290 -6.25 -2.68 7.14
CA PRO A 290 -6.14 -2.98 5.72
C PRO A 290 -4.77 -3.52 5.32
N PHE A 291 -4.80 -4.45 4.38
CA PHE A 291 -3.63 -4.90 3.62
C PHE A 291 -4.01 -5.26 2.19
N SER A 292 -3.04 -5.29 1.30
CA SER A 292 -3.27 -5.66 -0.11
C SER A 292 -2.21 -6.63 -0.59
N LEU A 293 -2.65 -7.68 -1.31
CA LEU A 293 -1.81 -8.63 -2.01
C LEU A 293 -1.87 -8.33 -3.51
N GLN A 294 -0.80 -7.73 -4.03
CA GLN A 294 -0.71 -7.36 -5.44
C GLN A 294 -0.24 -8.57 -6.24
N SER A 295 -1.09 -9.06 -7.13
CA SER A 295 -0.94 -10.39 -7.72
C SER A 295 -0.95 -10.35 -9.25
N VAL A 296 -0.28 -11.33 -9.84
CA VAL A 296 -0.42 -11.71 -11.25
C VAL A 296 -1.12 -13.05 -11.31
N ILE A 297 -2.19 -13.13 -12.10
CA ILE A 297 -2.85 -14.40 -12.42
C ILE A 297 -2.31 -14.89 -13.75
N THR A 298 -1.63 -16.03 -13.74
CA THR A 298 -1.00 -16.62 -14.93
C THR A 298 -2.04 -17.29 -15.82
N LYS A 299 -1.62 -17.72 -17.04
CA LYS A 299 -2.46 -18.52 -17.96
C LYS A 299 -2.99 -19.82 -17.34
N ASP A 300 -2.28 -20.37 -16.37
CA ASP A 300 -2.66 -21.60 -15.65
C ASP A 300 -3.48 -21.31 -14.39
N LEU A 301 -4.00 -20.08 -14.25
CA LEU A 301 -4.79 -19.57 -13.11
C LEU A 301 -4.05 -19.69 -11.77
N GLU A 302 -2.72 -19.63 -11.80
CA GLU A 302 -1.91 -19.49 -10.60
C GLU A 302 -1.82 -18.02 -10.18
N MET A 303 -1.91 -17.78 -8.88
CA MET A 303 -1.78 -16.46 -8.29
C MET A 303 -0.36 -16.28 -7.74
N ILE A 304 0.37 -15.30 -8.25
CA ILE A 304 1.74 -14.97 -7.84
C ILE A 304 1.71 -13.56 -7.25
N VAL A 305 1.92 -13.45 -5.95
CA VAL A 305 1.95 -12.16 -5.23
C VAL A 305 3.33 -11.54 -5.39
N TYR A 306 3.42 -10.40 -6.06
CA TYR A 306 4.68 -9.72 -6.35
C TYR A 306 4.96 -8.49 -5.48
N ASP A 307 3.96 -8.01 -4.75
CA ASP A 307 4.08 -6.89 -3.81
C ASP A 307 2.97 -6.96 -2.75
N VAL A 308 3.26 -6.43 -1.55
CA VAL A 308 2.33 -6.40 -0.42
C VAL A 308 2.27 -5.00 0.15
N SER A 309 1.08 -4.53 0.46
CA SER A 309 0.86 -3.31 1.25
C SER A 309 0.31 -3.67 2.62
N LEU A 310 0.96 -3.17 3.68
CA LEU A 310 0.61 -3.44 5.10
C LEU A 310 0.05 -2.19 5.80
N ARG A 311 -0.63 -1.37 5.04
CA ARG A 311 -1.27 -0.08 5.40
C ARG A 311 -2.36 0.23 4.38
N VAL A 312 -3.03 1.37 4.49
CA VAL A 312 -4.05 1.78 3.52
C VAL A 312 -3.45 1.86 2.10
N PRO A 313 -3.93 1.03 1.17
CA PRO A 313 -3.51 1.06 -0.23
C PRO A 313 -4.11 2.24 -0.99
N GLY A 314 -3.61 2.51 -2.22
CA GLY A 314 -4.06 3.61 -3.05
C GLY A 314 -5.18 3.20 -4.01
N ASN A 315 -6.37 2.89 -3.52
CA ASN A 315 -7.44 2.32 -4.33
C ASN A 315 -8.84 2.89 -4.03
N PRO A 316 -9.05 4.21 -4.09
CA PRO A 316 -10.34 4.83 -3.74
C PRO A 316 -11.51 4.33 -4.60
N ILE A 317 -11.24 3.82 -5.80
CA ILE A 317 -12.30 3.33 -6.70
C ILE A 317 -13.09 2.14 -6.12
N VAL A 318 -12.49 1.36 -5.23
CA VAL A 318 -13.14 0.23 -4.55
C VAL A 318 -14.33 0.70 -3.70
N ALA A 319 -14.28 1.94 -3.18
CA ALA A 319 -15.34 2.53 -2.37
C ALA A 319 -16.70 2.60 -3.08
N THR A 320 -16.69 2.70 -4.40
CA THR A 320 -17.94 2.87 -5.19
C THR A 320 -18.24 1.68 -6.10
N THR A 321 -17.31 0.77 -6.27
CA THR A 321 -17.40 -0.25 -7.34
C THR A 321 -17.25 -1.69 -6.86
N SER A 322 -16.85 -1.93 -5.60
CA SER A 322 -16.66 -3.29 -5.10
C SER A 322 -18.01 -3.98 -4.86
N PRO A 323 -18.28 -5.13 -5.48
CA PRO A 323 -19.44 -5.93 -5.13
C PRO A 323 -19.25 -6.67 -3.79
N TYR A 324 -18.03 -6.90 -3.34
CA TYR A 324 -17.72 -7.80 -2.22
C TYR A 324 -18.13 -7.23 -0.87
N THR A 325 -17.92 -5.93 -0.64
CA THR A 325 -18.44 -5.27 0.55
C THR A 325 -19.96 -5.28 0.56
N LYS A 326 -20.61 -5.10 -0.61
CA LYS A 326 -22.06 -5.20 -0.72
C LYS A 326 -22.58 -6.60 -0.39
N TYR A 327 -21.89 -7.65 -0.80
CA TYR A 327 -22.27 -9.04 -0.47
C TYR A 327 -22.21 -9.29 1.05
N GLN A 328 -21.22 -8.77 1.72
CA GLN A 328 -20.99 -8.99 3.14
C GLN A 328 -21.81 -8.04 4.04
N TYR A 329 -21.95 -6.78 3.64
CA TYR A 329 -22.51 -5.71 4.49
C TYR A 329 -23.79 -5.08 3.94
N GLY A 330 -24.27 -5.49 2.76
CA GLY A 330 -25.44 -4.92 2.11
C GLY A 330 -25.23 -3.56 1.45
N THR A 331 -24.04 -2.97 1.58
CA THR A 331 -23.67 -1.69 0.98
C THR A 331 -22.24 -1.68 0.47
N THR A 332 -21.97 -0.82 -0.52
CA THR A 332 -20.63 -0.64 -1.06
C THR A 332 -19.89 0.45 -0.29
N PHE A 333 -18.67 0.16 0.14
CA PHE A 333 -17.77 1.12 0.80
C PHE A 333 -16.31 0.76 0.57
N GLY A 334 -15.42 1.71 0.85
CA GLY A 334 -13.99 1.55 0.76
C GLY A 334 -13.31 1.25 2.09
N ILE A 335 -11.99 1.24 2.03
CA ILE A 335 -11.12 0.94 3.16
C ILE A 335 -11.22 2.03 4.24
N GLY A 336 -11.34 3.30 3.84
CA GLY A 336 -11.48 4.41 4.80
C GLY A 336 -12.70 4.26 5.68
N ARG A 337 -13.87 3.94 5.09
CA ARG A 337 -15.09 3.70 5.86
C ARG A 337 -14.96 2.44 6.73
N ARG A 338 -14.35 1.37 6.22
CA ARG A 338 -14.12 0.15 7.02
C ARG A 338 -13.24 0.40 8.23
N ILE A 339 -12.22 1.28 8.11
CA ILE A 339 -11.39 1.72 9.24
C ILE A 339 -12.22 2.48 10.27
N ALA A 340 -13.05 3.43 9.83
CA ALA A 340 -13.89 4.21 10.72
C ALA A 340 -14.92 3.34 11.46
N MET A 341 -15.55 2.39 10.78
CA MET A 341 -16.41 1.37 11.41
C MET A 341 -15.66 0.57 12.47
N GLU A 342 -14.41 0.16 12.22
CA GLU A 342 -13.60 -0.57 13.20
C GLU A 342 -13.25 0.28 14.41
N ILE A 343 -12.91 1.55 14.19
CA ILE A 343 -12.60 2.50 15.28
C ILE A 343 -13.83 2.71 16.16
N ASN A 344 -15.00 2.95 15.56
CA ASN A 344 -16.24 3.11 16.31
C ASN A 344 -16.61 1.85 17.09
N LYS A 345 -16.54 0.69 16.46
CA LYS A 345 -16.79 -0.59 17.14
C LYS A 345 -15.83 -0.82 18.31
N ALA A 346 -14.54 -0.59 18.10
CA ALA A 346 -13.52 -0.75 19.15
C ALA A 346 -13.72 0.25 20.31
N LYS A 347 -14.20 1.47 20.01
CA LYS A 347 -14.57 2.46 21.03
C LYS A 347 -15.77 1.99 21.85
N ASP A 348 -16.83 1.53 21.19
CA ASP A 348 -18.07 1.09 21.84
C ASP A 348 -17.86 -0.14 22.74
N GLU A 349 -16.86 -0.99 22.37
CA GLU A 349 -16.47 -2.17 23.13
C GLU A 349 -15.33 -1.93 24.14
N ASP A 350 -14.84 -0.67 24.31
CA ASP A 350 -13.68 -0.29 25.15
C ASP A 350 -12.39 -1.06 24.78
N ARG A 351 -12.15 -1.29 23.48
CA ARG A 351 -11.06 -2.09 22.91
C ARG A 351 -10.18 -1.30 21.92
N LEU A 352 -10.16 0.03 22.01
CA LEU A 352 -9.34 0.88 21.13
C LEU A 352 -7.84 0.52 21.19
N ASP A 353 -7.36 0.03 22.33
CA ASP A 353 -5.98 -0.38 22.53
C ASP A 353 -5.58 -1.63 21.72
N GLU A 354 -6.55 -2.39 21.20
CA GLU A 354 -6.28 -3.56 20.36
C GLU A 354 -6.08 -3.19 18.87
N ILE A 355 -6.54 -2.00 18.43
CA ILE A 355 -6.48 -1.57 17.03
C ILE A 355 -5.43 -0.48 16.76
N VAL A 356 -4.74 -0.01 17.78
CA VAL A 356 -3.71 1.04 17.67
C VAL A 356 -2.38 0.62 18.26
N THR A 357 -1.32 1.25 17.73
CA THR A 357 0.04 1.09 18.26
C THR A 357 0.70 2.42 18.57
#